data_c32b01a8fc37cd0984eb9a2320a8c661
#
_entry.id   c32b01a8fc37cd0984eb9a2320a8c661
#
_cell.length_a   1.000
_cell.length_b   1.000
_cell.length_c   1.000
_cell.angle_alpha   90.00
_cell.angle_beta   90.00
_cell.angle_gamma   90.00
#
_symmetry.space_group_name_H-M   'P 1'
#
loop_
_entity.id
_entity.type
_entity.pdbx_description
1 polymer ?
#
loop_
_entity_poly.entity_id
_entity_poly.type
_entity_poly.pdbx_seq_one_letter_code
_entity_poly.pdbx_strand_id
1 'polypeptide(L)'
;DYSWQIVDGGDVRAAGPFALAFSGGHHATIHRSIPIVDNVGVFVNETLYYPGDSFTVPPGAVEVLAVPASAPWLKIGEVMDYLDTVRPRRAFPTHERVNSDAGNAMANARITAVVEAHGGSVTVLQPGE
;
A
#
# COMPACT_ATOMS: atom_id res chain seq x y z
N ASP A 1 -15.31 24.26 9.40
CA ASP A 1 -15.00 24.31 7.96
C ASP A 1 -13.82 23.41 7.67
N TYR A 2 -13.97 22.49 6.72
CA TYR A 2 -12.88 21.65 6.22
C TYR A 2 -12.33 22.26 4.95
N SER A 3 -11.01 22.45 4.87
CA SER A 3 -10.33 22.83 3.63
C SER A 3 -9.81 21.57 2.93
N TRP A 4 -10.22 21.37 1.69
CA TRP A 4 -9.72 20.29 0.85
C TRP A 4 -8.54 20.77 0.02
N GLN A 5 -7.52 19.96 -0.13
CA GLN A 5 -6.41 20.19 -1.05
C GLN A 5 -6.34 19.03 -2.03
N ILE A 6 -6.32 19.35 -3.31
CA ILE A 6 -6.05 18.37 -4.37
C ILE A 6 -4.53 18.16 -4.41
N VAL A 7 -4.12 16.92 -4.60
CA VAL A 7 -2.71 16.53 -4.72
C VAL A 7 -2.51 15.59 -5.91
N ASP A 8 -1.37 15.70 -6.53
CA ASP A 8 -0.94 14.85 -7.63
C ASP A 8 0.38 14.12 -7.28
N GLY A 9 0.72 13.10 -8.06
CA GLY A 9 2.02 12.44 -7.94
C GLY A 9 3.17 13.41 -8.15
N GLY A 10 4.11 13.44 -7.21
CA GLY A 10 5.21 14.41 -7.15
C GLY A 10 4.99 15.59 -6.20
N ASP A 11 3.76 15.77 -5.72
CA ASP A 11 3.47 16.81 -4.74
C ASP A 11 4.07 16.51 -3.38
N VAL A 12 4.40 17.59 -2.66
CA VAL A 12 4.82 17.53 -1.25
C VAL A 12 3.96 18.52 -0.45
N ARG A 13 3.46 18.08 0.69
CA ARG A 13 2.62 18.88 1.59
C ARG A 13 3.03 18.68 3.05
N ALA A 14 2.69 19.64 3.88
CA ALA A 14 2.76 19.50 5.33
C ALA A 14 1.34 19.46 5.91
N ALA A 15 1.11 18.54 6.83
CA ALA A 15 -0.14 18.42 7.58
C ALA A 15 0.17 18.30 9.08
N GLY A 16 0.13 19.41 9.80
CA GLY A 16 0.61 19.46 11.18
C GLY A 16 2.08 19.02 11.29
N PRO A 17 2.40 17.98 12.09
CA PRO A 17 3.77 17.48 12.24
C PRO A 17 4.19 16.52 11.12
N PHE A 18 3.32 16.23 10.14
CA PHE A 18 3.60 15.27 9.09
C PHE A 18 4.07 15.93 7.80
N ALA A 19 5.19 15.44 7.27
CA ALA A 19 5.62 15.69 5.90
C ALA A 19 5.02 14.60 5.00
N LEU A 20 4.29 14.99 3.96
CA LEU A 20 3.62 14.09 3.02
C LEU A 20 4.23 14.27 1.64
N ALA A 21 4.67 13.18 1.02
CA ALA A 21 5.05 13.15 -0.38
C ALA A 21 4.14 12.19 -1.14
N PHE A 22 3.64 12.60 -2.30
CA PHE A 22 2.68 11.83 -3.09
C PHE A 22 3.34 11.24 -4.33
N SER A 23 2.95 10.04 -4.72
CA SER A 23 3.48 9.33 -5.88
C SER A 23 2.40 8.54 -6.61
N GLY A 24 2.62 8.24 -7.90
CA GLY A 24 1.64 7.55 -8.74
C GLY A 24 0.69 8.53 -9.43
N GLY A 25 -0.49 8.10 -9.75
CA GLY A 25 -1.49 8.89 -10.46
C GLY A 25 -2.75 8.11 -10.82
N HIS A 26 -2.66 6.78 -10.88
CA HIS A 26 -3.79 5.95 -11.31
C HIS A 26 -4.00 4.74 -10.42
N HIS A 27 -5.28 4.42 -10.22
CA HIS A 27 -5.74 3.16 -9.63
C HIS A 27 -5.31 1.97 -10.51
N ALA A 28 -5.07 0.82 -9.90
CA ALA A 28 -4.83 -0.42 -10.64
C ALA A 28 -6.05 -0.80 -11.48
N THR A 29 -5.80 -1.40 -12.65
CA THR A 29 -6.88 -1.80 -13.56
C THR A 29 -7.72 -2.91 -12.96
N ILE A 30 -9.02 -2.67 -12.76
CA ILE A 30 -9.97 -3.70 -12.35
C ILE A 30 -10.36 -4.56 -13.57
N HIS A 31 -10.86 -3.90 -14.61
CA HIS A 31 -11.26 -4.53 -15.86
C HIS A 31 -11.31 -3.48 -16.98
N ARG A 32 -11.07 -3.91 -18.24
CA ARG A 32 -11.07 -3.02 -19.42
C ARG A 32 -12.37 -2.21 -19.64
N SER A 33 -13.49 -2.65 -19.07
CA SER A 33 -14.79 -1.94 -19.16
C SER A 33 -15.04 -0.97 -18.01
N ILE A 34 -14.15 -0.91 -17.02
CA ILE A 34 -14.26 -0.04 -15.87
C ILE A 34 -13.25 1.10 -16.06
N PRO A 35 -13.68 2.37 -16.05
CA PRO A 35 -12.77 3.51 -16.15
C PRO A 35 -11.73 3.46 -15.04
N ILE A 36 -10.48 3.76 -15.38
CA ILE A 36 -9.43 3.95 -14.39
C ILE A 36 -9.65 5.32 -13.75
N VAL A 37 -9.67 5.35 -12.42
CA VAL A 37 -9.75 6.58 -11.63
C VAL A 37 -8.38 6.98 -11.11
N ASP A 38 -8.26 8.20 -10.60
CA ASP A 38 -7.03 8.69 -10.02
C ASP A 38 -6.74 7.97 -8.68
N ASN A 39 -5.46 7.73 -8.42
CA ASN A 39 -4.96 7.22 -7.16
C ASN A 39 -3.54 7.73 -6.93
N VAL A 40 -3.28 8.23 -5.76
CA VAL A 40 -1.92 8.59 -5.33
C VAL A 40 -1.54 7.80 -4.08
N GLY A 41 -0.34 7.27 -4.07
CA GLY A 41 0.28 6.76 -2.85
C GLY A 41 0.83 7.92 -2.02
N VAL A 42 0.88 7.74 -0.71
CA VAL A 42 1.40 8.74 0.21
C VAL A 42 2.55 8.18 1.04
N PHE A 43 3.64 8.93 1.08
CA PHE A 43 4.80 8.69 1.92
C PHE A 43 4.77 9.68 3.09
N VAL A 44 4.63 9.19 4.30
CA VAL A 44 4.52 9.98 5.52
C VAL A 44 5.87 9.98 6.23
N ASN A 45 6.45 11.17 6.42
CA ASN A 45 7.74 11.40 7.12
C ASN A 45 8.87 10.49 6.58
N GLU A 46 8.90 10.22 5.29
CA GLU A 46 9.87 9.30 4.66
C GLU A 46 9.97 7.93 5.35
N THR A 47 8.92 7.52 6.06
CA THR A 47 8.92 6.31 6.90
C THR A 47 7.82 5.34 6.49
N LEU A 48 6.57 5.80 6.48
CA LEU A 48 5.40 4.99 6.15
C LEU A 48 4.96 5.29 4.72
N TYR A 49 4.89 4.26 3.90
CA TYR A 49 4.30 4.35 2.57
C TYR A 49 2.98 3.59 2.48
N TYR A 50 1.96 4.25 1.95
CA TYR A 50 0.68 3.66 1.60
C TYR A 50 0.37 3.92 0.12
N PRO A 51 0.36 2.89 -0.75
CA PRO A 51 0.17 3.06 -2.19
C PRO A 51 -1.29 3.33 -2.60
N GLY A 52 -2.26 3.23 -1.69
CA GLY A 52 -3.67 3.21 -2.05
C GLY A 52 -4.04 1.94 -2.81
N ASP A 53 -4.85 2.09 -3.84
CA ASP A 53 -5.30 1.01 -4.72
C ASP A 53 -4.39 0.84 -5.95
N SER A 54 -3.10 0.71 -5.71
CA SER A 54 -2.09 0.49 -6.75
C SER A 54 -0.86 -0.24 -6.23
N PHE A 55 0.02 -0.63 -7.15
CA PHE A 55 1.37 -1.12 -6.84
C PHE A 55 2.44 -0.07 -7.24
N THR A 56 2.14 1.20 -7.04
CA THR A 56 3.10 2.27 -7.27
C THR A 56 4.31 2.10 -6.35
N VAL A 57 5.49 1.98 -6.95
CA VAL A 57 6.76 1.90 -6.22
C VAL A 57 7.17 3.32 -5.82
N PRO A 58 7.40 3.61 -4.54
CA PRO A 58 7.84 4.93 -4.11
C PRO A 58 9.29 5.20 -4.53
N PRO A 59 9.69 6.48 -4.62
CA PRO A 59 11.03 6.85 -5.10
C PRO A 59 12.18 6.55 -4.12
N GLY A 60 11.89 6.06 -2.92
CA GLY A 60 12.88 5.83 -1.87
C GLY A 60 12.69 4.53 -1.12
N ALA A 61 13.61 4.24 -0.20
CA ALA A 61 13.52 3.08 0.68
C ALA A 61 12.32 3.20 1.64
N VAL A 62 11.61 2.10 1.85
CA VAL A 62 10.40 2.05 2.68
C VAL A 62 10.74 1.37 4.01
N GLU A 63 10.62 2.11 5.10
CA GLU A 63 10.75 1.54 6.44
C GLU A 63 9.49 0.74 6.80
N VAL A 64 8.30 1.29 6.56
CA VAL A 64 7.01 0.66 6.85
C VAL A 64 6.13 0.74 5.61
N LEU A 65 5.61 -0.39 5.15
CA LEU A 65 4.66 -0.48 4.04
C LEU A 65 3.28 -0.90 4.54
N ALA A 66 2.28 -0.07 4.25
CA ALA A 66 0.88 -0.48 4.31
C ALA A 66 0.55 -1.19 3.00
N VAL A 67 0.59 -2.53 2.97
CA VAL A 67 0.50 -3.31 1.73
C VAL A 67 -0.95 -3.69 1.43
N PRO A 68 -1.49 -3.40 0.22
CA PRO A 68 -2.81 -3.88 -0.16
C PRO A 68 -2.81 -5.41 -0.26
N ALA A 69 -3.66 -6.06 0.53
CA ALA A 69 -3.72 -7.51 0.67
C ALA A 69 -4.91 -8.15 -0.06
N SER A 70 -5.92 -7.35 -0.43
CA SER A 70 -7.13 -7.81 -1.07
C SER A 70 -7.85 -6.68 -1.79
N ALA A 71 -8.30 -6.93 -3.01
CA ALA A 71 -9.17 -6.01 -3.76
C ALA A 71 -9.71 -6.71 -5.01
N PRO A 72 -10.78 -6.22 -5.66
CA PRO A 72 -11.28 -6.79 -6.91
C PRO A 72 -10.29 -6.77 -8.08
N TRP A 73 -9.27 -5.93 -8.03
CA TRP A 73 -8.21 -5.80 -9.03
C TRP A 73 -6.96 -6.61 -8.69
N LEU A 74 -6.83 -7.11 -7.45
CA LEU A 74 -5.58 -7.60 -6.88
C LEU A 74 -5.43 -9.11 -7.07
N LYS A 75 -4.25 -9.54 -7.52
CA LYS A 75 -3.77 -10.92 -7.46
C LYS A 75 -2.62 -11.03 -6.48
N ILE A 76 -2.67 -12.03 -5.62
CA ILE A 76 -1.65 -12.22 -4.58
C ILE A 76 -0.22 -12.35 -5.15
N GLY A 77 -0.06 -12.91 -6.35
CA GLY A 77 1.23 -12.96 -7.04
C GLY A 77 1.79 -11.57 -7.32
N GLU A 78 0.96 -10.63 -7.74
CA GLU A 78 1.36 -9.23 -7.99
C GLU A 78 1.77 -8.52 -6.69
N VAL A 79 1.11 -8.84 -5.56
CA VAL A 79 1.54 -8.35 -4.23
C VAL A 79 2.93 -8.87 -3.89
N MET A 80 3.19 -10.16 -4.15
CA MET A 80 4.50 -10.77 -3.90
C MET A 80 5.59 -10.09 -4.75
N ASP A 81 5.36 -9.88 -6.05
CA ASP A 81 6.27 -9.17 -6.96
C ASP A 81 6.51 -7.71 -6.51
N TYR A 82 5.47 -7.05 -6.03
CA TYR A 82 5.55 -5.70 -5.48
C TYR A 82 6.42 -5.65 -4.22
N LEU A 83 6.23 -6.60 -3.30
CA LEU A 83 7.05 -6.73 -2.08
C LEU A 83 8.52 -7.05 -2.41
N ASP A 84 8.78 -7.90 -3.40
CA ASP A 84 10.13 -8.19 -3.89
C ASP A 84 10.81 -6.94 -4.47
N THR A 85 10.04 -6.03 -5.03
CA THR A 85 10.54 -4.76 -5.59
C THR A 85 10.79 -3.73 -4.49
N VAL A 86 9.82 -3.50 -3.60
CA VAL A 86 9.86 -2.46 -2.57
C VAL A 86 10.79 -2.84 -1.41
N ARG A 87 10.81 -4.11 -1.01
CA ARG A 87 11.62 -4.67 0.10
C ARG A 87 11.50 -3.87 1.39
N PRO A 88 10.29 -3.68 1.93
CA PRO A 88 10.11 -2.91 3.14
C PRO A 88 10.76 -3.60 4.35
N ARG A 89 11.23 -2.83 5.31
CA ARG A 89 11.75 -3.38 6.57
C ARG A 89 10.62 -3.92 7.46
N ARG A 90 9.46 -3.27 7.42
CA ARG A 90 8.25 -3.69 8.10
C ARG A 90 7.06 -3.54 7.16
N ALA A 91 6.07 -4.41 7.30
CA ALA A 91 4.83 -4.30 6.56
C ALA A 91 3.63 -4.65 7.44
N PHE A 92 2.48 -4.11 7.11
CA PHE A 92 1.20 -4.55 7.62
C PHE A 92 0.16 -4.60 6.50
N PRO A 93 -0.65 -5.66 6.43
CA PRO A 93 -1.72 -5.78 5.44
C PRO A 93 -2.80 -4.72 5.64
N THR A 94 -3.29 -4.21 4.53
CA THR A 94 -4.44 -3.29 4.46
C THR A 94 -5.43 -3.79 3.43
N HIS A 95 -6.62 -3.17 3.37
CA HIS A 95 -7.65 -3.51 2.38
C HIS A 95 -8.20 -4.95 2.49
N GLU A 96 -8.02 -5.60 3.63
CA GLU A 96 -8.28 -7.03 3.86
C GLU A 96 -9.77 -7.38 4.01
N ARG A 97 -10.66 -6.39 4.13
CA ARG A 97 -12.09 -6.63 4.42
C ARG A 97 -12.89 -7.22 3.26
N VAL A 98 -12.29 -7.31 2.08
CA VAL A 98 -12.91 -7.98 0.91
C VAL A 98 -12.77 -9.50 1.01
N ASN A 99 -11.78 -9.99 1.73
CA ASN A 99 -11.54 -11.42 1.92
C ASN A 99 -12.39 -12.00 3.08
N SER A 100 -12.59 -13.31 3.03
CA SER A 100 -12.94 -14.10 4.21
C SER A 100 -11.72 -14.26 5.13
N ASP A 101 -11.93 -14.73 6.36
CA ASP A 101 -10.83 -15.02 7.29
C ASP A 101 -9.81 -16.01 6.72
N ALA A 102 -10.29 -17.05 6.01
CA ALA A 102 -9.41 -18.00 5.33
C ALA A 102 -8.60 -17.34 4.19
N GLY A 103 -9.23 -16.43 3.43
CA GLY A 103 -8.56 -15.65 2.40
C GLY A 103 -7.49 -14.73 2.98
N ASN A 104 -7.80 -14.07 4.09
CA ASN A 104 -6.83 -13.24 4.81
C ASN A 104 -5.65 -14.06 5.35
N ALA A 105 -5.92 -15.23 5.93
CA ALA A 105 -4.85 -16.11 6.41
C ALA A 105 -3.90 -16.50 5.27
N MET A 106 -4.43 -16.83 4.09
CA MET A 106 -3.61 -17.14 2.91
C MET A 106 -2.80 -15.94 2.41
N ALA A 107 -3.44 -14.77 2.28
CA ALA A 107 -2.76 -13.56 1.83
C ALA A 107 -1.64 -13.16 2.80
N ASN A 108 -1.94 -13.12 4.08
CA ASN A 108 -0.99 -12.78 5.14
C ASN A 108 0.22 -13.74 5.16
N ALA A 109 -0.02 -15.04 4.98
CA ALA A 109 1.08 -16.02 4.90
C ALA A 109 2.01 -15.75 3.72
N ARG A 110 1.49 -15.36 2.55
CA ARG A 110 2.29 -15.02 1.37
C ARG A 110 3.07 -13.73 1.56
N ILE A 111 2.41 -12.68 2.08
CA ILE A 111 3.04 -11.40 2.39
C ILE A 111 4.18 -11.60 3.38
N THR A 112 3.93 -12.33 4.48
CA THR A 112 4.93 -12.63 5.50
C THR A 112 6.14 -13.37 4.91
N ALA A 113 5.90 -14.42 4.13
CA ALA A 113 6.98 -15.20 3.53
C ALA A 113 7.93 -14.35 2.66
N VAL A 114 7.38 -13.42 1.84
CA VAL A 114 8.21 -12.57 0.98
C VAL A 114 8.97 -11.53 1.81
N VAL A 115 8.31 -10.85 2.73
CA VAL A 115 8.94 -9.80 3.55
C VAL A 115 10.05 -10.38 4.41
N GLU A 116 9.82 -11.54 5.05
CA GLU A 116 10.82 -12.22 5.89
C GLU A 116 12.00 -12.75 5.07
N ALA A 117 11.78 -13.19 3.83
CA ALA A 117 12.86 -13.63 2.93
C ALA A 117 13.86 -12.50 2.64
N HIS A 118 13.44 -11.24 2.76
CA HIS A 118 14.30 -10.05 2.64
C HIS A 118 14.77 -9.49 3.99
N GLY A 119 14.54 -10.22 5.10
CA GLY A 119 14.95 -9.80 6.45
C GLY A 119 14.03 -8.77 7.12
N GLY A 120 12.85 -8.54 6.55
CA GLY A 120 11.82 -7.68 7.13
C GLY A 120 10.91 -8.42 8.11
N SER A 121 9.87 -7.74 8.57
CA SER A 121 8.84 -8.32 9.45
C SER A 121 7.43 -7.84 9.08
N VAL A 122 6.43 -8.65 9.39
CA VAL A 122 5.01 -8.33 9.14
C VAL A 122 4.24 -8.33 10.45
N THR A 123 3.39 -7.33 10.64
CA THR A 123 2.44 -7.26 11.74
C THR A 123 1.02 -7.27 11.16
N VAL A 124 0.22 -8.26 11.53
CA VAL A 124 -1.21 -8.30 11.18
C VAL A 124 -1.98 -7.59 12.28
N LEU A 125 -2.42 -6.36 11.98
CA LEU A 125 -3.17 -5.53 12.92
C LEU A 125 -4.63 -6.02 13.03
N GLN A 126 -5.20 -5.91 14.22
CA GLN A 126 -6.63 -6.13 14.43
C GLN A 126 -7.36 -4.78 14.51
N PRO A 127 -8.65 -4.72 14.14
CA PRO A 127 -9.42 -3.49 14.25
C PRO A 127 -9.35 -2.90 15.68
N GLY A 128 -8.86 -1.66 15.81
CA GLY A 128 -8.72 -0.96 17.09
C GLY A 128 -7.33 -1.06 17.75
N GLU A 129 -6.38 -1.71 17.09
CA GLU A 129 -4.98 -1.75 17.51
C GLU A 129 -4.16 -0.59 16.92
#